data_f0ec6869799b6ab9ad7cb8dd92cb9771
#
_entry.id   f0ec6869799b6ab9ad7cb8dd92cb9771
#
_cell.length_a   1.000
_cell.length_b   1.000
_cell.length_c   1.000
_cell.angle_alpha   90.00
_cell.angle_beta   90.00
_cell.angle_gamma   90.00
#
_symmetry.space_group_name_H-M   'P 1'
#
loop_
_entity.id
_entity.type
_entity.pdbx_description
1 polymer ?
#
loop_
_entity_poly.entity_id
_entity_poly.type
_entity_poly.pdbx_seq_one_letter_code
_entity_poly.pdbx_strand_id
1 'polypeptide(L)'
;DSEGKTYLMFLDDVIRYCLPMIFIGMNYTDYEAYTFKFTKDAEMEIDSDLRTGVLQKISKGIKSRKRGEPIRFVYDKEMPKDLLRKLTDRLNVDKNDTRVAGGRYHNFKDLMKFPDCGRSDLKYPAWPPVFKQELNGTESILRLIRKQDRSLHYPYQSFDTVIRVLREAAISKEVKSIKMTLYRLAKDSKVVKALICAAQNGKKVTVIIELLARFDEASNISWSKRMQEAGIKVIFGVEGLKIHSKLVHIGTRFGDLACISTGNFHEGNARMYTDFTIMTAHRSIVREVDRVFDFIEKPYLPVNFKELLVSPNDMRKRLTALINQEIK
;
A
#
# COMPACT_ATOMS: atom_id res chain seq x y z
N ASP A 1 -26.16 -16.25 24.95
CA ASP A 1 -27.47 -16.78 25.31
C ASP A 1 -27.80 -16.55 26.78
N SER A 2 -28.96 -17.03 27.21
CA SER A 2 -29.40 -16.92 28.61
C SER A 2 -28.52 -17.70 29.60
N GLU A 3 -27.71 -18.64 29.13
CA GLU A 3 -26.76 -19.44 29.92
C GLU A 3 -25.35 -18.83 29.91
N GLY A 4 -25.15 -17.65 29.38
CA GLY A 4 -23.85 -17.01 29.27
C GLY A 4 -22.89 -17.59 28.23
N LYS A 5 -23.39 -18.49 27.36
CA LYS A 5 -22.61 -19.05 26.24
C LYS A 5 -22.62 -18.12 25.04
N THR A 6 -21.46 -17.94 24.42
CA THR A 6 -21.31 -17.17 23.19
C THR A 6 -21.23 -18.09 22.00
N TYR A 7 -22.11 -17.89 21.02
CA TYR A 7 -22.14 -18.64 19.77
C TYR A 7 -21.67 -17.75 18.63
N LEU A 8 -20.86 -18.32 17.76
CA LEU A 8 -20.41 -17.69 16.52
C LEU A 8 -20.94 -18.50 15.34
N MET A 9 -21.52 -17.80 14.37
CA MET A 9 -22.02 -18.40 13.15
C MET A 9 -21.54 -17.58 11.96
N PHE A 10 -21.12 -18.25 10.89
CA PHE A 10 -20.83 -17.56 9.64
C PHE A 10 -22.10 -17.03 9.00
N LEU A 11 -22.00 -15.85 8.39
CA LEU A 11 -23.13 -15.25 7.68
C LEU A 11 -23.67 -16.19 6.58
N ASP A 12 -22.80 -16.94 5.93
CA ASP A 12 -23.16 -17.95 4.92
C ASP A 12 -24.15 -18.99 5.48
N ASP A 13 -23.96 -19.41 6.73
CA ASP A 13 -24.88 -20.37 7.38
C ASP A 13 -26.18 -19.71 7.81
N VAL A 14 -26.13 -18.45 8.23
CA VAL A 14 -27.35 -17.66 8.50
C VAL A 14 -28.18 -17.52 7.23
N ILE A 15 -27.56 -17.16 6.11
CA ILE A 15 -28.23 -17.06 4.80
C ILE A 15 -28.83 -18.42 4.43
N ARG A 16 -28.07 -19.51 4.58
CA ARG A 16 -28.54 -20.86 4.26
C ARG A 16 -29.75 -21.25 5.10
N TYR A 17 -29.73 -20.96 6.39
CA TYR A 17 -30.86 -21.17 7.28
C TYR A 17 -32.10 -20.37 6.87
N CYS A 18 -31.91 -19.16 6.38
CA CYS A 18 -32.96 -18.24 5.97
C CYS A 18 -33.44 -18.42 4.52
N LEU A 19 -32.93 -19.39 3.75
CA LEU A 19 -33.36 -19.58 2.36
C LEU A 19 -34.87 -19.69 2.16
N PRO A 20 -35.64 -20.43 3.01
CA PRO A 20 -37.11 -20.47 2.88
C PRO A 20 -37.75 -19.09 3.03
N MET A 21 -37.17 -18.21 3.85
CA MET A 21 -37.66 -16.83 4.04
C MET A 21 -37.27 -15.92 2.87
N ILE A 22 -36.08 -16.11 2.31
CA ILE A 22 -35.58 -15.32 1.19
C ILE A 22 -36.38 -15.61 -0.08
N PHE A 23 -36.78 -16.86 -0.29
CA PHE A 23 -37.54 -17.31 -1.46
C PHE A 23 -39.03 -17.52 -1.18
N ILE A 24 -39.55 -16.83 -0.16
CA ILE A 24 -40.98 -16.89 0.17
C ILE A 24 -41.83 -16.51 -1.07
N GLY A 25 -42.85 -17.31 -1.36
CA GLY A 25 -43.71 -17.10 -2.52
C GLY A 25 -43.27 -17.81 -3.82
N MET A 26 -42.12 -18.48 -3.82
CA MET A 26 -41.67 -19.28 -4.99
C MET A 26 -42.13 -20.72 -4.97
N ASN A 27 -42.90 -21.15 -3.99
CA ASN A 27 -43.47 -22.51 -3.88
C ASN A 27 -42.44 -23.67 -3.98
N TYR A 28 -41.21 -23.43 -3.51
CA TYR A 28 -40.20 -24.48 -3.37
C TYR A 28 -40.35 -25.18 -2.03
N THR A 29 -40.15 -26.49 -2.00
CA THR A 29 -40.18 -27.31 -0.78
C THR A 29 -38.80 -27.54 -0.19
N ASP A 30 -37.79 -27.58 -1.04
CA ASP A 30 -36.41 -27.90 -0.68
C ASP A 30 -35.44 -26.82 -1.16
N TYR A 31 -34.43 -26.59 -0.32
CA TYR A 31 -33.42 -25.56 -0.58
C TYR A 31 -32.05 -26.12 -0.31
N GLU A 32 -31.16 -26.01 -1.27
CA GLU A 32 -29.76 -26.33 -1.15
C GLU A 32 -28.90 -25.12 -1.52
N ALA A 33 -27.78 -24.93 -0.83
CA ALA A 33 -26.87 -23.86 -1.13
C ALA A 33 -25.42 -24.30 -0.99
N TYR A 34 -24.65 -23.99 -2.02
CA TYR A 34 -23.25 -24.37 -2.14
C TYR A 34 -22.42 -23.11 -2.37
N THR A 35 -21.28 -23.04 -1.71
CA THR A 35 -20.38 -21.89 -1.85
C THR A 35 -19.37 -22.11 -2.94
N PHE A 36 -19.01 -21.06 -3.61
CA PHE A 36 -17.87 -21.03 -4.53
C PHE A 36 -17.11 -19.71 -4.40
N LYS A 37 -15.85 -19.77 -4.78
CA LYS A 37 -15.00 -18.58 -4.87
C LYS A 37 -14.19 -18.64 -6.15
N PHE A 38 -14.21 -17.59 -6.92
CA PHE A 38 -13.33 -17.49 -8.07
C PHE A 38 -12.45 -16.25 -7.99
N THR A 39 -11.21 -16.41 -8.44
CA THR A 39 -10.22 -15.37 -8.51
C THR A 39 -10.00 -15.02 -9.97
N LYS A 40 -10.16 -13.76 -10.29
CA LYS A 40 -9.92 -13.22 -11.63
C LYS A 40 -8.46 -12.81 -11.78
N ASP A 41 -8.00 -12.75 -13.01
CA ASP A 41 -6.72 -12.16 -13.31
C ASP A 41 -6.70 -10.71 -12.79
N ALA A 42 -5.66 -10.41 -12.02
CA ALA A 42 -5.43 -9.10 -11.45
C ALA A 42 -4.41 -8.28 -12.26
N GLU A 43 -3.83 -8.85 -13.31
CA GLU A 43 -2.90 -8.13 -14.16
C GLU A 43 -3.65 -7.08 -14.99
N MET A 44 -3.10 -5.89 -15.01
CA MET A 44 -3.60 -4.80 -15.86
C MET A 44 -2.65 -4.63 -17.03
N GLU A 45 -3.11 -4.93 -18.21
CA GLU A 45 -2.48 -4.41 -19.41
C GLU A 45 -2.81 -2.93 -19.53
N ILE A 46 -1.77 -2.10 -19.50
CA ILE A 46 -1.91 -0.68 -19.77
C ILE A 46 -1.80 -0.50 -21.27
N ASP A 47 -2.90 -0.05 -21.86
CA ASP A 47 -2.96 0.31 -23.26
C ASP A 47 -1.83 1.30 -23.62
N SER A 48 -1.03 0.98 -24.62
CA SER A 48 0.10 1.79 -25.13
C SER A 48 -0.33 3.05 -25.90
N ASP A 49 -1.63 3.34 -25.98
CA ASP A 49 -2.13 4.53 -26.67
C ASP A 49 -1.58 5.82 -26.02
N LEU A 50 -0.73 6.52 -26.73
CA LEU A 50 -0.06 7.76 -26.31
C LEU A 50 -1.02 8.96 -26.14
N ARG A 51 -2.27 8.87 -26.63
CA ARG A 51 -3.25 9.96 -26.63
C ARG A 51 -4.08 10.05 -25.35
N THR A 52 -4.12 8.99 -24.58
CA THR A 52 -4.92 8.92 -23.35
C THR A 52 -4.07 9.18 -22.13
N GLY A 53 -4.49 10.08 -21.25
CA GLY A 53 -3.75 10.36 -20.01
C GLY A 53 -3.62 9.13 -19.09
N VAL A 54 -2.47 8.98 -18.41
CA VAL A 54 -2.13 7.81 -17.57
C VAL A 54 -3.24 7.46 -16.56
N LEU A 55 -3.84 8.47 -15.92
CA LEU A 55 -4.96 8.27 -14.99
C LEU A 55 -6.21 7.67 -15.63
N GLN A 56 -6.52 8.07 -16.87
CA GLN A 56 -7.66 7.53 -17.61
C GLN A 56 -7.41 6.09 -18.04
N LYS A 57 -6.19 5.78 -18.50
CA LYS A 57 -5.76 4.40 -18.83
C LYS A 57 -5.92 3.47 -17.64
N ILE A 58 -5.43 3.86 -16.48
CA ILE A 58 -5.53 3.06 -15.26
C ILE A 58 -6.97 2.94 -14.79
N SER A 59 -7.78 4.02 -14.85
CA SER A 59 -9.21 3.96 -14.54
C SER A 59 -9.97 2.99 -15.46
N LYS A 60 -9.61 2.94 -16.75
CA LYS A 60 -10.15 1.98 -17.73
C LYS A 60 -9.69 0.56 -17.40
N GLY A 61 -8.39 0.37 -17.08
CA GLY A 61 -7.83 -0.90 -16.67
C GLY A 61 -8.46 -1.47 -15.39
N ILE A 62 -8.77 -0.63 -14.40
CA ILE A 62 -9.50 -1.05 -13.18
C ILE A 62 -10.92 -1.54 -13.52
N LYS A 63 -11.59 -0.88 -14.46
CA LYS A 63 -12.91 -1.33 -14.93
C LYS A 63 -12.83 -2.63 -15.71
N SER A 64 -11.80 -2.81 -16.55
CA SER A 64 -11.59 -4.06 -17.33
C SER A 64 -11.22 -5.23 -16.41
N ARG A 65 -10.48 -5.02 -15.34
CA ARG A 65 -10.17 -6.06 -14.33
C ARG A 65 -11.43 -6.68 -13.70
N LYS A 66 -12.51 -5.91 -13.55
CA LYS A 66 -13.80 -6.47 -13.10
C LYS A 66 -14.38 -7.48 -14.08
N ARG A 67 -13.96 -7.43 -15.35
CA ARG A 67 -14.35 -8.35 -16.44
C ARG A 67 -13.25 -9.38 -16.75
N GLY A 68 -12.13 -9.36 -16.01
CA GLY A 68 -10.98 -10.25 -16.21
C GLY A 68 -11.38 -11.73 -16.17
N GLU A 69 -10.64 -12.56 -16.89
CA GLU A 69 -10.85 -13.99 -16.96
C GLU A 69 -10.63 -14.68 -15.62
N PRO A 70 -11.38 -15.71 -15.28
CA PRO A 70 -11.18 -16.47 -14.06
C PRO A 70 -9.88 -17.28 -14.16
N ILE A 71 -9.00 -17.17 -13.15
CA ILE A 71 -7.76 -17.97 -13.06
C ILE A 71 -7.95 -19.18 -12.16
N ARG A 72 -8.74 -19.02 -11.09
CA ARG A 72 -8.94 -20.05 -10.08
C ARG A 72 -10.38 -20.07 -9.63
N PHE A 73 -10.97 -21.26 -9.65
CA PHE A 73 -12.31 -21.52 -9.20
C PHE A 73 -12.28 -22.60 -8.08
N VAL A 74 -12.67 -22.22 -6.88
CA VAL A 74 -12.82 -23.13 -5.73
C VAL A 74 -14.29 -23.29 -5.46
N TYR A 75 -14.76 -24.53 -5.28
CA TYR A 75 -16.17 -24.82 -5.07
C TYR A 75 -16.36 -25.86 -3.96
N ASP A 76 -17.52 -25.84 -3.33
CA ASP A 76 -17.91 -26.86 -2.35
C ASP A 76 -17.98 -28.24 -3.04
N LYS A 77 -17.19 -29.20 -2.58
CA LYS A 77 -17.12 -30.55 -3.17
C LYS A 77 -18.46 -31.29 -3.16
N GLU A 78 -19.38 -30.92 -2.27
CA GLU A 78 -20.72 -31.49 -2.18
C GLU A 78 -21.68 -30.91 -3.23
N MET A 79 -21.25 -29.92 -4.02
CA MET A 79 -22.06 -29.32 -5.09
C MET A 79 -22.40 -30.34 -6.16
N PRO A 80 -23.70 -30.50 -6.53
CA PRO A 80 -24.12 -31.41 -7.61
C PRO A 80 -23.41 -31.08 -8.93
N LYS A 81 -23.03 -32.12 -9.68
CA LYS A 81 -22.26 -32.00 -10.92
C LYS A 81 -22.97 -31.17 -12.02
N ASP A 82 -24.28 -31.26 -12.09
CA ASP A 82 -25.09 -30.49 -13.04
C ASP A 82 -25.12 -29.01 -12.69
N LEU A 83 -25.22 -28.68 -11.39
CA LEU A 83 -25.13 -27.30 -10.89
C LEU A 83 -23.73 -26.73 -11.13
N LEU A 84 -22.69 -27.52 -10.83
CA LEU A 84 -21.30 -27.13 -11.08
C LEU A 84 -21.08 -26.81 -12.56
N ARG A 85 -21.58 -27.67 -13.47
CA ARG A 85 -21.46 -27.45 -14.90
C ARG A 85 -22.16 -26.15 -15.33
N LYS A 86 -23.43 -25.97 -14.94
CA LYS A 86 -24.20 -24.75 -15.25
C LYS A 86 -23.50 -23.48 -14.74
N LEU A 87 -22.89 -23.56 -13.55
CA LEU A 87 -22.19 -22.45 -12.93
C LEU A 87 -20.88 -22.12 -13.68
N THR A 88 -20.07 -23.14 -13.99
CA THR A 88 -18.80 -22.93 -14.73
C THR A 88 -19.04 -22.41 -16.14
N ASP A 89 -20.06 -22.94 -16.85
CA ASP A 89 -20.44 -22.47 -18.17
C ASP A 89 -20.89 -20.99 -18.15
N ARG A 90 -21.67 -20.61 -17.15
CA ARG A 90 -22.18 -19.24 -17.00
C ARG A 90 -21.12 -18.22 -16.57
N LEU A 91 -20.08 -18.68 -15.87
CA LEU A 91 -18.96 -17.87 -15.41
C LEU A 91 -17.78 -17.89 -16.39
N ASN A 92 -17.90 -18.58 -17.52
CA ASN A 92 -16.82 -18.81 -18.49
C ASN A 92 -15.55 -19.36 -17.83
N VAL A 93 -15.72 -20.31 -16.88
CA VAL A 93 -14.60 -21.05 -16.28
C VAL A 93 -14.24 -22.20 -17.21
N ASP A 94 -13.13 -22.10 -17.85
CA ASP A 94 -12.70 -23.04 -18.87
C ASP A 94 -12.04 -24.31 -18.24
N LYS A 95 -11.72 -25.31 -19.05
CA LYS A 95 -11.06 -26.55 -18.60
C LYS A 95 -9.59 -26.31 -18.21
N ASN A 96 -8.97 -25.25 -18.73
CA ASN A 96 -7.60 -24.87 -18.43
C ASN A 96 -7.49 -24.08 -17.12
N ASP A 97 -8.61 -23.54 -16.62
CA ASP A 97 -8.66 -22.84 -15.35
C ASP A 97 -8.46 -23.80 -14.18
N THR A 98 -7.78 -23.35 -13.14
CA THR A 98 -7.57 -24.16 -11.94
C THR A 98 -8.88 -24.34 -11.20
N ARG A 99 -9.49 -25.53 -11.31
CA ARG A 99 -10.69 -25.93 -10.58
C ARG A 99 -10.31 -26.75 -9.34
N VAL A 100 -10.72 -26.31 -8.17
CA VAL A 100 -10.38 -26.96 -6.89
C VAL A 100 -11.65 -27.29 -6.12
N ALA A 101 -11.89 -28.59 -5.89
CA ALA A 101 -12.91 -29.04 -4.96
C ALA A 101 -12.45 -28.73 -3.53
N GLY A 102 -13.22 -27.94 -2.81
CA GLY A 102 -12.92 -27.49 -1.46
C GLY A 102 -13.98 -27.88 -0.45
N GLY A 103 -13.93 -27.31 0.73
CA GLY A 103 -14.98 -27.43 1.74
C GLY A 103 -16.07 -26.38 1.53
N ARG A 104 -16.92 -26.23 2.56
CA ARG A 104 -18.04 -25.29 2.58
C ARG A 104 -17.57 -23.82 2.65
N TYR A 105 -16.44 -23.55 3.32
CA TYR A 105 -15.94 -22.20 3.56
C TYR A 105 -14.67 -21.93 2.79
N HIS A 106 -14.59 -20.76 2.13
CA HIS A 106 -13.46 -20.42 1.25
C HIS A 106 -12.71 -19.15 1.66
N ASN A 107 -13.28 -18.31 2.54
CA ASN A 107 -12.72 -17.00 2.88
C ASN A 107 -12.03 -17.00 4.25
N PHE A 108 -11.04 -17.86 4.48
CA PHE A 108 -10.29 -17.90 5.75
C PHE A 108 -9.63 -16.57 6.13
N LYS A 109 -9.45 -15.66 5.16
CA LYS A 109 -9.00 -14.28 5.43
C LYS A 109 -9.92 -13.55 6.43
N ASP A 110 -11.20 -13.88 6.47
CA ASP A 110 -12.15 -13.23 7.36
C ASP A 110 -11.87 -13.57 8.83
N LEU A 111 -11.21 -14.71 9.09
CA LEU A 111 -10.77 -15.11 10.43
C LEU A 111 -9.67 -14.21 11.01
N MET A 112 -8.98 -13.40 10.19
CA MET A 112 -8.05 -12.36 10.68
C MET A 112 -8.74 -11.29 11.54
N LYS A 113 -10.05 -11.14 11.40
CA LYS A 113 -10.90 -10.25 12.20
C LYS A 113 -11.85 -11.00 13.12
N PHE A 114 -11.42 -12.18 13.56
CA PHE A 114 -12.23 -13.00 14.49
C PHE A 114 -12.58 -12.17 15.72
N PRO A 115 -13.87 -12.10 16.11
CA PRO A 115 -14.31 -11.32 17.26
C PRO A 115 -13.76 -11.91 18.56
N ASP A 116 -13.46 -11.07 19.55
CA ASP A 116 -12.91 -11.57 20.82
C ASP A 116 -13.98 -12.13 21.77
N CYS A 117 -15.22 -11.80 21.54
CA CYS A 117 -16.36 -12.30 22.31
C CYS A 117 -16.18 -12.17 23.85
N GLY A 118 -15.43 -11.15 24.29
CA GLY A 118 -15.10 -10.93 25.69
C GLY A 118 -13.97 -11.81 26.25
N ARG A 119 -13.34 -12.63 25.40
CA ARG A 119 -12.26 -13.56 25.78
C ARG A 119 -10.88 -12.92 25.55
N SER A 120 -10.58 -11.87 26.34
CA SER A 120 -9.26 -11.22 26.29
C SER A 120 -8.10 -12.15 26.69
N ASP A 121 -8.40 -13.23 27.43
CA ASP A 121 -7.47 -14.30 27.79
C ASP A 121 -6.95 -15.11 26.61
N LEU A 122 -7.68 -15.10 25.48
CA LEU A 122 -7.28 -15.77 24.24
C LEU A 122 -6.52 -14.87 23.26
N LYS A 123 -6.17 -13.65 23.68
CA LYS A 123 -5.41 -12.70 22.85
C LYS A 123 -4.10 -12.34 23.49
N TYR A 124 -3.08 -12.12 22.67
CA TYR A 124 -1.85 -11.50 23.14
C TYR A 124 -2.14 -10.09 23.62
N PRO A 125 -1.43 -9.60 24.67
CA PRO A 125 -1.53 -8.20 25.08
C PRO A 125 -1.26 -7.25 23.93
N ALA A 126 -2.01 -6.17 23.85
CA ALA A 126 -1.75 -5.13 22.85
C ALA A 126 -0.37 -4.50 23.12
N TRP A 127 0.40 -4.34 22.05
CA TRP A 127 1.71 -3.70 22.11
C TRP A 127 1.66 -2.38 21.32
N PRO A 128 1.21 -1.28 21.94
CA PRO A 128 1.12 0.00 21.27
C PRO A 128 2.51 0.54 20.91
N PRO A 129 2.67 1.19 19.74
CA PRO A 129 3.93 1.82 19.38
C PRO A 129 4.32 2.90 20.39
N VAL A 130 5.59 2.92 20.79
CA VAL A 130 6.11 3.93 21.71
C VAL A 130 6.65 5.16 20.94
N PHE A 131 6.54 6.34 21.53
CA PHE A 131 7.22 7.52 21.04
C PHE A 131 8.64 7.58 21.62
N LYS A 132 9.63 7.82 20.76
CA LYS A 132 10.95 8.20 21.26
C LYS A 132 10.83 9.55 21.97
N GLN A 133 11.12 9.59 23.26
CA GLN A 133 10.94 10.77 24.10
C GLN A 133 11.67 12.00 23.52
N GLU A 134 12.89 11.81 23.05
CA GLU A 134 13.72 12.83 22.39
C GLU A 134 13.10 13.41 21.09
N LEU A 135 12.25 12.64 20.40
CA LEU A 135 11.60 13.04 19.15
C LEU A 135 10.15 13.52 19.37
N ASN A 136 9.63 13.45 20.60
CA ASN A 136 8.23 13.81 20.89
C ASN A 136 8.10 15.09 21.76
N GLY A 137 9.22 15.75 22.03
CA GLY A 137 9.26 17.00 22.80
C GLY A 137 8.77 18.24 22.00
N THR A 138 8.95 19.40 22.58
CA THR A 138 8.60 20.72 21.99
C THR A 138 9.67 21.24 21.03
N GLU A 139 10.87 20.67 21.03
CA GLU A 139 11.95 21.07 20.14
C GLU A 139 11.63 20.74 18.68
N SER A 140 12.10 21.57 17.75
CA SER A 140 11.98 21.35 16.31
C SER A 140 12.61 20.01 15.90
N ILE A 141 11.81 19.13 15.31
CA ILE A 141 12.30 17.83 14.84
C ILE A 141 13.27 17.99 13.68
N LEU A 142 13.10 18.99 12.83
CA LEU A 142 14.04 19.29 11.75
C LEU A 142 15.41 19.70 12.28
N ARG A 143 15.47 20.44 13.40
CA ARG A 143 16.72 20.76 14.09
C ARG A 143 17.37 19.55 14.73
N LEU A 144 16.57 18.67 15.36
CA LEU A 144 17.07 17.43 15.95
C LEU A 144 17.73 16.52 14.92
N ILE A 145 17.14 16.40 13.72
CA ILE A 145 17.70 15.62 12.62
C ILE A 145 19.02 16.24 12.11
N ARG A 146 19.13 17.58 12.07
CA ARG A 146 20.38 18.25 11.69
C ARG A 146 21.50 18.02 12.69
N LYS A 147 21.20 17.93 13.98
CA LYS A 147 22.20 17.69 15.02
C LYS A 147 22.76 16.27 14.96
N GLN A 148 21.90 15.31 14.64
CA GLN A 148 22.25 13.89 14.61
C GLN A 148 21.23 13.11 13.82
N ASP A 149 21.67 12.09 13.09
CA ASP A 149 20.81 11.13 12.42
C ASP A 149 19.85 10.47 13.42
N ARG A 150 18.60 10.27 12.99
CA ARG A 150 17.55 9.66 13.78
C ARG A 150 17.00 8.44 13.04
N SER A 151 16.72 7.37 13.78
CA SER A 151 16.09 6.18 13.22
C SER A 151 14.81 5.84 13.95
N LEU A 152 13.88 5.25 13.23
CA LEU A 152 12.65 4.66 13.75
C LEU A 152 12.57 3.21 13.32
N HIS A 153 12.11 2.36 14.23
CA HIS A 153 11.88 0.95 14.00
C HIS A 153 10.41 0.62 14.22
N TYR A 154 9.71 0.29 13.16
CA TYR A 154 8.30 -0.10 13.19
C TYR A 154 8.17 -1.61 13.42
N PRO A 155 7.05 -2.10 13.98
CA PRO A 155 5.90 -1.36 14.52
C PRO A 155 6.11 -0.84 15.95
N TYR A 156 7.30 -1.02 16.52
CA TYR A 156 7.59 -0.75 17.94
C TYR A 156 7.65 0.75 18.26
N GLN A 157 8.08 1.55 17.30
CA GLN A 157 8.11 3.01 17.40
C GLN A 157 7.05 3.66 16.51
N SER A 158 6.51 4.77 16.98
CA SER A 158 5.39 5.42 16.32
C SER A 158 5.77 6.07 15.00
N PHE A 159 5.00 5.76 13.94
CA PHE A 159 5.06 6.44 12.66
C PHE A 159 4.63 7.91 12.72
N ASP A 160 3.92 8.32 13.78
CA ASP A 160 3.50 9.71 13.94
C ASP A 160 4.70 10.67 14.01
N THR A 161 5.91 10.18 14.33
CA THR A 161 7.15 10.95 14.21
C THR A 161 7.40 11.41 12.76
N VAL A 162 7.21 10.55 11.77
CA VAL A 162 7.31 10.94 10.34
C VAL A 162 6.23 11.96 9.96
N ILE A 163 5.02 11.76 10.47
CA ILE A 163 3.93 12.74 10.28
C ILE A 163 4.31 14.10 10.88
N ARG A 164 4.96 14.10 12.04
CA ARG A 164 5.46 15.32 12.68
C ARG A 164 6.52 16.01 11.81
N VAL A 165 7.48 15.27 11.25
CA VAL A 165 8.49 15.82 10.32
C VAL A 165 7.80 16.53 9.14
N LEU A 166 6.82 15.88 8.51
CA LEU A 166 6.10 16.45 7.37
C LEU A 166 5.25 17.66 7.77
N ARG A 167 4.61 17.64 8.93
CA ARG A 167 3.80 18.76 9.43
C ARG A 167 4.68 19.96 9.79
N GLU A 168 5.80 19.75 10.44
CA GLU A 168 6.75 20.82 10.72
C GLU A 168 7.33 21.38 9.42
N ALA A 169 7.70 20.52 8.47
CA ALA A 169 8.17 20.95 7.17
C ALA A 169 7.11 21.77 6.41
N ALA A 170 5.82 21.45 6.55
CA ALA A 170 4.74 22.17 5.90
C ALA A 170 4.59 23.61 6.39
N ILE A 171 4.83 23.88 7.68
CA ILE A 171 4.63 25.22 8.27
C ILE A 171 5.93 26.00 8.45
N SER A 172 7.08 25.34 8.47
CA SER A 172 8.37 25.99 8.71
C SER A 172 8.75 26.96 7.60
N LYS A 173 9.13 28.21 7.99
CA LYS A 173 9.58 29.25 7.05
C LYS A 173 10.93 28.93 6.39
N GLU A 174 11.72 28.04 6.97
CA GLU A 174 13.01 27.62 6.40
C GLU A 174 12.86 26.61 5.24
N VAL A 175 11.77 25.84 5.22
CA VAL A 175 11.52 24.84 4.19
C VAL A 175 11.02 25.51 2.90
N LYS A 176 11.64 25.15 1.78
CA LYS A 176 11.29 25.63 0.43
C LYS A 176 10.58 24.57 -0.39
N SER A 177 10.98 23.31 -0.24
CA SER A 177 10.46 22.22 -1.06
C SER A 177 10.37 20.91 -0.29
N ILE A 178 9.44 20.04 -0.72
CA ILE A 178 9.31 18.66 -0.26
C ILE A 178 9.14 17.78 -1.50
N LYS A 179 10.00 16.76 -1.62
CA LYS A 179 9.86 15.70 -2.63
C LYS A 179 9.62 14.37 -1.90
N MET A 180 8.68 13.56 -2.37
CA MET A 180 8.32 12.31 -1.69
C MET A 180 7.89 11.24 -2.68
N THR A 181 8.31 9.98 -2.44
CA THR A 181 7.81 8.81 -3.15
C THR A 181 6.67 8.18 -2.37
N LEU A 182 5.57 7.83 -3.04
CA LEU A 182 4.40 7.18 -2.45
C LEU A 182 4.05 5.93 -3.25
N TYR A 183 3.85 4.82 -2.56
CA TYR A 183 3.48 3.54 -3.17
C TYR A 183 2.03 3.17 -2.84
N ARG A 184 1.68 3.17 -1.56
CA ARG A 184 0.34 2.91 -1.04
C ARG A 184 -0.08 4.05 -0.14
N LEU A 185 -1.32 4.48 -0.27
CA LEU A 185 -1.89 5.56 0.52
C LEU A 185 -3.04 5.06 1.38
N ALA A 186 -3.03 5.43 2.66
CA ALA A 186 -4.16 5.17 3.55
C ALA A 186 -5.41 5.91 3.05
N LYS A 187 -6.59 5.33 3.29
CA LYS A 187 -7.86 5.95 2.91
C LYS A 187 -8.01 7.38 3.48
N ASP A 188 -7.51 7.60 4.69
CA ASP A 188 -7.43 8.92 5.34
C ASP A 188 -5.97 9.26 5.71
N SER A 189 -5.13 9.41 4.68
CA SER A 189 -3.69 9.59 4.85
C SER A 189 -3.32 10.94 5.48
N LYS A 190 -2.71 10.89 6.68
CA LYS A 190 -2.12 12.05 7.34
C LYS A 190 -0.89 12.57 6.58
N VAL A 191 -0.16 11.67 5.88
CA VAL A 191 0.98 12.02 5.02
C VAL A 191 0.51 12.95 3.92
N VAL A 192 -0.50 12.55 3.15
CA VAL A 192 -1.02 13.38 2.03
C VAL A 192 -1.59 14.69 2.54
N LYS A 193 -2.31 14.68 3.67
CA LYS A 193 -2.82 15.92 4.29
C LYS A 193 -1.68 16.89 4.64
N ALA A 194 -0.55 16.40 5.17
CA ALA A 194 0.61 17.24 5.44
C ALA A 194 1.25 17.81 4.17
N LEU A 195 1.32 17.04 3.09
CA LEU A 195 1.84 17.51 1.79
C LEU A 195 0.93 18.56 1.16
N ILE A 196 -0.39 18.39 1.24
CA ILE A 196 -1.36 19.39 0.78
C ILE A 196 -1.20 20.68 1.60
N CYS A 197 -1.11 20.58 2.92
CA CYS A 197 -0.84 21.72 3.80
C CYS A 197 0.46 22.44 3.41
N ALA A 198 1.53 21.70 3.08
CA ALA A 198 2.79 22.27 2.63
C ALA A 198 2.62 23.08 1.33
N ALA A 199 1.91 22.55 0.34
CA ALA A 199 1.64 23.23 -0.92
C ALA A 199 0.81 24.51 -0.69
N GLN A 200 -0.23 24.45 0.14
CA GLN A 200 -1.04 25.61 0.53
C GLN A 200 -0.24 26.68 1.27
N ASN A 201 0.81 26.28 2.00
CA ASN A 201 1.76 27.21 2.63
C ASN A 201 2.90 27.65 1.68
N GLY A 202 2.72 27.51 0.37
CA GLY A 202 3.64 28.03 -0.66
C GLY A 202 4.92 27.20 -0.82
N LYS A 203 4.99 25.94 -0.30
CA LYS A 203 6.14 25.08 -0.54
C LYS A 203 6.02 24.42 -1.91
N LYS A 204 7.16 24.25 -2.60
CA LYS A 204 7.22 23.45 -3.83
C LYS A 204 7.14 21.96 -3.45
N VAL A 205 6.00 21.34 -3.71
CA VAL A 205 5.81 19.92 -3.39
C VAL A 205 5.80 19.09 -4.67
N THR A 206 6.62 18.04 -4.69
CA THR A 206 6.66 17.05 -5.79
C THR A 206 6.44 15.67 -5.19
N VAL A 207 5.49 14.94 -5.73
CA VAL A 207 5.15 13.58 -5.29
C VAL A 207 5.26 12.63 -6.47
N ILE A 208 5.97 11.52 -6.25
CA ILE A 208 6.04 10.41 -7.21
C ILE A 208 5.16 9.29 -6.69
N ILE A 209 4.18 8.89 -7.49
CA ILE A 209 3.21 7.84 -7.11
C ILE A 209 3.37 6.64 -8.02
N GLU A 210 3.49 5.45 -7.43
CA GLU A 210 3.33 4.19 -8.12
C GLU A 210 1.84 3.86 -8.26
N LEU A 211 1.29 4.08 -9.44
CA LEU A 211 -0.14 3.85 -9.70
C LEU A 211 -0.51 2.37 -9.79
N LEU A 212 0.45 1.50 -10.11
CA LEU A 212 0.25 0.06 -10.26
C LEU A 212 0.37 -0.69 -8.93
N ALA A 213 0.24 0.01 -7.79
CA ALA A 213 0.15 -0.64 -6.49
C ALA A 213 -1.13 -1.48 -6.42
N ARG A 214 -1.00 -2.80 -6.55
CA ARG A 214 -2.14 -3.74 -6.56
C ARG A 214 -3.08 -3.50 -5.39
N PHE A 215 -4.38 -3.40 -5.68
CA PHE A 215 -5.51 -3.21 -4.76
C PHE A 215 -5.68 -1.79 -4.17
N ASP A 216 -4.75 -0.88 -4.38
CA ASP A 216 -4.82 0.50 -3.85
C ASP A 216 -4.98 1.56 -4.95
N GLU A 217 -5.17 1.13 -6.20
CA GLU A 217 -5.20 2.02 -7.37
C GLU A 217 -6.28 3.10 -7.27
N ALA A 218 -7.48 2.71 -6.82
CA ALA A 218 -8.59 3.67 -6.68
C ALA A 218 -8.29 4.75 -5.63
N SER A 219 -7.67 4.37 -4.52
CA SER A 219 -7.23 5.30 -3.47
C SER A 219 -6.12 6.22 -4.00
N ASN A 220 -5.13 5.65 -4.68
CA ASN A 220 -4.03 6.41 -5.26
C ASN A 220 -4.51 7.42 -6.32
N ILE A 221 -5.47 7.04 -7.17
CA ILE A 221 -6.08 7.97 -8.16
C ILE A 221 -6.82 9.11 -7.46
N SER A 222 -7.64 8.80 -6.45
CA SER A 222 -8.40 9.81 -5.72
C SER A 222 -7.48 10.83 -5.05
N TRP A 223 -6.43 10.35 -4.35
CA TRP A 223 -5.45 11.22 -3.72
C TRP A 223 -4.61 12.01 -4.73
N SER A 224 -4.26 11.40 -5.87
CA SER A 224 -3.51 12.09 -6.93
C SER A 224 -4.26 13.33 -7.44
N LYS A 225 -5.55 13.21 -7.71
CA LYS A 225 -6.39 14.33 -8.12
C LYS A 225 -6.40 15.45 -7.07
N ARG A 226 -6.65 15.11 -5.81
CA ARG A 226 -6.67 16.08 -4.71
C ARG A 226 -5.33 16.80 -4.51
N MET A 227 -4.20 16.07 -4.70
CA MET A 227 -2.87 16.67 -4.65
C MET A 227 -2.62 17.62 -5.80
N GLN A 228 -3.02 17.27 -7.03
CA GLN A 228 -2.92 18.15 -8.20
C GLN A 228 -3.77 19.40 -8.04
N GLU A 229 -5.01 19.27 -7.54
CA GLU A 229 -5.89 20.40 -7.21
C GLU A 229 -5.28 21.35 -6.17
N ALA A 230 -4.46 20.83 -5.24
CA ALA A 230 -3.72 21.61 -4.26
C ALA A 230 -2.40 22.22 -4.81
N GLY A 231 -2.10 22.08 -6.11
CA GLY A 231 -0.90 22.60 -6.74
C GLY A 231 0.36 21.75 -6.56
N ILE A 232 0.22 20.49 -6.11
CA ILE A 232 1.34 19.55 -5.99
C ILE A 232 1.68 18.99 -7.37
N LYS A 233 2.98 18.97 -7.72
CA LYS A 233 3.47 18.26 -8.89
C LYS A 233 3.42 16.76 -8.63
N VAL A 234 2.51 16.05 -9.31
CA VAL A 234 2.37 14.59 -9.21
C VAL A 234 2.96 13.93 -10.45
N ILE A 235 3.88 12.99 -10.23
CA ILE A 235 4.57 12.21 -11.27
C ILE A 235 4.16 10.75 -11.11
N PHE A 236 3.78 10.11 -12.22
CA PHE A 236 3.28 8.74 -12.23
C PHE A 236 4.36 7.78 -12.76
N GLY A 237 5.34 7.47 -11.90
CA GLY A 237 6.37 6.50 -12.18
C GLY A 237 7.27 6.85 -13.38
N VAL A 238 8.01 5.84 -13.84
CA VAL A 238 8.84 5.86 -15.05
C VAL A 238 8.42 4.67 -15.90
N GLU A 239 8.21 4.88 -17.18
CA GLU A 239 7.83 3.80 -18.10
C GLU A 239 8.88 2.67 -18.08
N GLY A 240 8.42 1.42 -17.96
CA GLY A 240 9.27 0.24 -17.86
C GLY A 240 9.99 0.04 -16.52
N LEU A 241 9.87 0.97 -15.57
CA LEU A 241 10.47 0.86 -14.23
C LEU A 241 9.40 0.96 -13.14
N LYS A 242 9.58 0.18 -12.08
CA LYS A 242 8.71 0.26 -10.90
C LYS A 242 9.36 1.10 -9.82
N ILE A 243 8.65 2.13 -9.35
CA ILE A 243 9.12 2.97 -8.25
C ILE A 243 8.84 2.28 -6.93
N HIS A 244 9.87 1.70 -6.32
CA HIS A 244 9.74 0.98 -5.04
C HIS A 244 10.55 1.62 -3.90
N SER A 245 11.32 2.66 -4.16
CA SER A 245 12.03 3.44 -3.14
C SER A 245 11.04 4.20 -2.23
N LYS A 246 11.42 4.36 -0.95
CA LYS A 246 10.64 5.09 0.04
C LYS A 246 11.50 6.24 0.54
N LEU A 247 11.34 7.40 -0.09
CA LEU A 247 12.19 8.56 0.08
C LEU A 247 11.37 9.81 0.38
N VAL A 248 11.91 10.65 1.26
CA VAL A 248 11.49 12.05 1.44
C VAL A 248 12.74 12.90 1.33
N HIS A 249 12.68 13.97 0.55
CA HIS A 249 13.66 15.04 0.54
C HIS A 249 12.99 16.34 0.95
N ILE A 250 13.60 17.05 1.92
CA ILE A 250 13.11 18.34 2.42
C ILE A 250 14.17 19.39 2.15
N GLY A 251 13.93 20.24 1.15
CA GLY A 251 14.83 21.34 0.79
C GLY A 251 14.66 22.53 1.72
N THR A 252 15.74 22.96 2.38
CA THR A 252 15.72 24.04 3.35
C THR A 252 16.81 25.09 3.11
N ARG A 253 16.69 26.25 3.78
CA ARG A 253 17.71 27.30 3.73
C ARG A 253 18.99 26.96 4.50
N PHE A 254 18.91 26.05 5.47
CA PHE A 254 19.99 25.72 6.43
C PHE A 254 20.57 24.32 6.26
N GLY A 255 20.42 23.74 5.08
CA GLY A 255 20.79 22.37 4.77
C GLY A 255 19.59 21.46 4.67
N ASP A 256 19.59 20.66 3.62
CA ASP A 256 18.49 19.78 3.29
C ASP A 256 18.49 18.53 4.17
N LEU A 257 17.35 17.88 4.25
CA LEU A 257 17.11 16.69 5.04
C LEU A 257 16.54 15.58 4.16
N ALA A 258 16.79 14.34 4.55
CA ALA A 258 16.17 13.18 3.89
C ALA A 258 15.62 12.19 4.91
N CYS A 259 14.53 11.52 4.52
CA CYS A 259 14.07 10.29 5.16
C CYS A 259 14.16 9.14 4.16
N ILE A 260 14.77 8.04 4.56
CA ILE A 260 14.92 6.81 3.78
C ILE A 260 14.28 5.69 4.58
N SER A 261 13.33 4.97 3.99
CA SER A 261 12.60 3.91 4.68
C SER A 261 12.66 2.59 3.91
N THR A 262 12.65 1.47 4.64
CA THR A 262 12.42 0.15 4.06
C THR A 262 10.94 -0.07 3.77
N GLY A 263 10.06 0.47 4.61
CA GLY A 263 8.60 0.38 4.52
C GLY A 263 7.94 1.56 3.86
N ASN A 264 6.73 1.32 3.33
CA ASN A 264 5.92 2.39 2.73
C ASN A 264 5.55 3.46 3.78
N PHE A 265 5.52 4.72 3.36
CA PHE A 265 5.01 5.82 4.19
C PHE A 265 3.48 5.76 4.31
N HIS A 266 3.03 4.74 5.04
CA HIS A 266 1.62 4.42 5.19
C HIS A 266 1.35 4.04 6.65
N GLU A 267 0.42 4.72 7.29
CA GLU A 267 0.14 4.65 8.72
C GLU A 267 -0.26 3.23 9.18
N GLY A 268 -1.02 2.52 8.35
CA GLY A 268 -1.43 1.14 8.62
C GLY A 268 -0.30 0.14 8.48
N ASN A 269 0.53 0.28 7.43
CA ASN A 269 1.67 -0.61 7.21
C ASN A 269 2.69 -0.53 8.36
N ALA A 270 2.96 0.68 8.85
CA ALA A 270 3.89 0.89 9.95
C ALA A 270 3.44 0.28 11.29
N ARG A 271 2.18 -0.17 11.39
CA ARG A 271 1.65 -0.90 12.56
C ARG A 271 1.74 -2.41 12.43
N MET A 272 2.02 -2.91 11.22
CA MET A 272 1.97 -4.34 10.91
C MET A 272 3.31 -4.92 10.51
N TYR A 273 4.13 -4.14 9.81
CA TYR A 273 5.39 -4.61 9.23
C TYR A 273 6.59 -4.11 10.03
N THR A 274 7.62 -4.94 10.07
CA THR A 274 8.90 -4.59 10.67
C THR A 274 9.74 -3.84 9.65
N ASP A 275 9.81 -2.52 9.83
CA ASP A 275 10.49 -1.62 8.92
C ASP A 275 11.36 -0.60 9.67
N PHE A 276 12.33 -0.02 8.96
CA PHE A 276 13.18 1.04 9.45
C PHE A 276 13.02 2.31 8.64
N THR A 277 13.09 3.45 9.31
CA THR A 277 13.25 4.77 8.69
C THR A 277 14.44 5.47 9.27
N ILE A 278 15.37 5.90 8.42
CA ILE A 278 16.47 6.81 8.80
C ILE A 278 16.10 8.22 8.37
N MET A 279 16.30 9.18 9.27
CA MET A 279 16.16 10.61 9.03
C MET A 279 17.52 11.25 9.21
N THR A 280 18.06 11.88 8.16
CA THR A 280 19.44 12.37 8.11
C THR A 280 19.56 13.74 7.48
N ALA A 281 20.59 14.48 7.91
CA ALA A 281 21.09 15.69 7.27
C ALA A 281 22.48 15.48 6.64
N HIS A 282 22.95 14.23 6.54
CA HIS A 282 24.25 13.93 5.95
C HIS A 282 24.31 14.37 4.50
N ARG A 283 25.14 15.34 4.20
CA ARG A 283 25.11 16.12 2.95
C ARG A 283 25.24 15.28 1.70
N SER A 284 26.11 14.24 1.69
CA SER A 284 26.28 13.38 0.52
C SER A 284 25.04 12.51 0.28
N ILE A 285 24.48 11.91 1.32
CA ILE A 285 23.28 11.08 1.24
C ILE A 285 22.08 11.90 0.78
N VAL A 286 21.84 13.06 1.41
CA VAL A 286 20.71 13.94 1.08
C VAL A 286 20.76 14.40 -0.36
N ARG A 287 21.96 14.76 -0.86
CA ARG A 287 22.17 15.13 -2.26
C ARG A 287 21.85 13.97 -3.21
N GLU A 288 22.23 12.76 -2.85
CA GLU A 288 21.94 11.60 -3.68
C GLU A 288 20.47 11.21 -3.64
N VAL A 289 19.79 11.37 -2.50
CA VAL A 289 18.33 11.24 -2.44
C VAL A 289 17.65 12.23 -3.40
N ASP A 290 18.10 13.49 -3.44
CA ASP A 290 17.58 14.49 -4.39
C ASP A 290 17.82 14.06 -5.85
N ARG A 291 19.01 13.54 -6.16
CA ARG A 291 19.34 13.00 -7.49
C ARG A 291 18.44 11.82 -7.91
N VAL A 292 17.98 11.00 -6.97
CA VAL A 292 16.99 9.93 -7.29
C VAL A 292 15.71 10.56 -7.82
N PHE A 293 15.22 11.64 -7.25
CA PHE A 293 14.07 12.36 -7.77
C PHE A 293 14.33 12.96 -9.15
N ASP A 294 15.51 13.53 -9.37
CA ASP A 294 15.90 14.05 -10.68
C ASP A 294 15.98 12.94 -11.75
N PHE A 295 16.52 11.76 -11.38
CA PHE A 295 16.54 10.58 -12.23
C PHE A 295 15.13 10.09 -12.61
N ILE A 296 14.21 10.09 -11.67
CA ILE A 296 12.82 9.71 -11.95
C ILE A 296 12.13 10.73 -12.87
N GLU A 297 12.44 12.02 -12.71
CA GLU A 297 11.90 13.08 -13.59
C GLU A 297 12.51 13.07 -15.00
N LYS A 298 13.78 12.66 -15.10
CA LYS A 298 14.57 12.71 -16.33
C LYS A 298 15.41 11.44 -16.49
N PRO A 299 14.79 10.28 -16.71
CA PRO A 299 15.48 8.98 -16.70
C PRO A 299 16.50 8.79 -17.82
N TYR A 300 16.49 9.69 -18.83
CA TYR A 300 17.44 9.70 -19.94
C TYR A 300 18.77 10.38 -19.59
N LEU A 301 18.87 11.06 -18.45
CA LEU A 301 20.12 11.70 -18.05
C LEU A 301 20.97 10.71 -17.24
N PRO A 302 22.30 10.65 -17.51
CA PRO A 302 23.20 9.80 -16.72
C PRO A 302 23.30 10.33 -15.29
N VAL A 303 23.12 9.45 -14.32
CA VAL A 303 23.24 9.77 -12.90
C VAL A 303 24.18 8.78 -12.23
N ASN A 304 25.12 9.28 -11.43
CA ASN A 304 26.05 8.47 -10.64
C ASN A 304 25.75 8.61 -9.14
N PHE A 305 25.79 7.50 -8.43
CA PHE A 305 25.59 7.41 -7.00
C PHE A 305 26.84 6.85 -6.32
N LYS A 306 27.30 7.46 -5.22
CA LYS A 306 28.44 7.01 -4.42
C LYS A 306 27.99 6.34 -3.12
N GLU A 307 27.04 6.97 -2.42
CA GLU A 307 26.51 6.50 -1.14
C GLU A 307 25.37 5.51 -1.32
N LEU A 308 24.44 5.83 -2.23
CA LEU A 308 23.27 4.98 -2.48
C LEU A 308 23.56 3.90 -3.52
N LEU A 309 22.93 2.74 -3.35
CA LEU A 309 22.86 1.69 -4.35
C LEU A 309 21.51 1.79 -5.06
N VAL A 310 21.50 2.27 -6.29
CA VAL A 310 20.26 2.54 -7.03
C VAL A 310 20.09 1.56 -8.19
N SER A 311 18.98 0.85 -8.22
CA SER A 311 18.55 0.00 -9.34
C SER A 311 17.74 0.84 -10.34
N PRO A 312 17.94 0.64 -11.66
CA PRO A 312 18.81 -0.35 -12.32
C PRO A 312 20.26 0.10 -12.54
N ASN A 313 20.67 1.28 -12.07
CA ASN A 313 21.93 1.92 -12.40
C ASN A 313 23.16 1.05 -12.06
N ASP A 314 23.53 1.01 -10.78
CA ASP A 314 24.81 0.40 -10.35
C ASP A 314 24.68 -0.64 -9.24
N MET A 315 23.47 -0.83 -8.68
CA MET A 315 23.23 -1.71 -7.55
C MET A 315 23.79 -3.11 -7.77
N ARG A 316 23.49 -3.75 -8.91
CA ARG A 316 23.94 -5.11 -9.21
C ARG A 316 25.48 -5.18 -9.27
N LYS A 317 26.11 -4.24 -9.98
CA LYS A 317 27.57 -4.19 -10.13
C LYS A 317 28.28 -4.03 -8.79
N ARG A 318 27.80 -3.10 -7.96
CA ARG A 318 28.41 -2.81 -6.66
C ARG A 318 28.19 -3.92 -5.64
N LEU A 319 26.99 -4.53 -5.58
CA LEU A 319 26.74 -5.69 -4.72
C LEU A 319 27.61 -6.88 -5.13
N THR A 320 27.74 -7.16 -6.44
CA THR A 320 28.63 -8.22 -6.93
C THR A 320 30.08 -7.96 -6.55
N ALA A 321 30.54 -6.70 -6.61
CA ALA A 321 31.91 -6.35 -6.20
C ALA A 321 32.15 -6.59 -4.71
N LEU A 322 31.18 -6.22 -3.85
CA LEU A 322 31.25 -6.48 -2.40
C LEU A 322 31.27 -7.97 -2.09
N ILE A 323 30.43 -8.78 -2.73
CA ILE A 323 30.42 -10.23 -2.57
C ILE A 323 31.77 -10.82 -2.98
N ASN A 324 32.36 -10.39 -4.11
CA ASN A 324 33.66 -10.86 -4.57
C ASN A 324 34.83 -10.46 -3.64
N GLN A 325 34.66 -9.39 -2.84
CA GLN A 325 35.65 -9.04 -1.80
C GLN A 325 35.58 -9.99 -0.61
N GLU A 326 34.38 -10.43 -0.23
CA GLU A 326 34.20 -11.38 0.87
C GLU A 326 34.61 -12.81 0.52
N ILE A 327 34.62 -13.17 -0.77
CA ILE A 327 35.07 -14.50 -1.25
C ILE A 327 36.61 -14.64 -1.22
N LYS A 328 37.36 -13.54 -1.29
CA LYS A 328 38.84 -13.51 -1.27
C LYS A 328 39.36 -13.59 0.16
#